data_5c1fb6e2aed101051249d0de8aba81f3
#
_entry.id   5c1fb6e2aed101051249d0de8aba81f3
#
_cell.length_a   1.000
_cell.length_b   1.000
_cell.length_c   1.000
_cell.angle_alpha   90.00
_cell.angle_beta   90.00
_cell.angle_gamma   90.00
#
_symmetry.space_group_name_H-M   'P 1'
#
loop_
_entity.id
_entity.type
_entity.pdbx_description
1 polymer ?
#
loop_
_entity_poly.entity_id
_entity_poly.type
_entity_poly.pdbx_seq_one_letter_code
_entity_poly.pdbx_strand_id
1 'polypeptide(L)'
;LQHIIDRYSNASPYILPVLAKDDSYDNYRQQQRELNKFIRKIGVLLNIPEPLTFYVARHSWATLARDCGTPLTVISAGMGHTSERTTRIYLAQLDHNIIDKANRKIIDLQ
;
A
#
# COMPACT_ATOMS: atom_id res chain seq x y z
N LEU A 1 11.20 -13.13 0.58
CA LEU A 1 10.99 -12.15 1.66
C LEU A 1 12.01 -12.33 2.79
N GLN A 2 12.19 -13.55 3.34
CA GLN A 2 13.13 -13.83 4.43
C GLN A 2 14.55 -13.35 4.14
N HIS A 3 15.08 -13.62 2.95
CA HIS A 3 16.39 -13.15 2.54
C HIS A 3 16.57 -11.61 2.62
N ILE A 4 15.50 -10.84 2.35
CA ILE A 4 15.53 -9.39 2.50
C ILE A 4 15.56 -9.01 3.99
N ILE A 5 14.74 -9.65 4.81
CA ILE A 5 14.71 -9.42 6.26
C ILE A 5 16.07 -9.70 6.88
N ASP A 6 16.68 -10.83 6.55
CA ASP A 6 17.99 -11.24 7.07
C ASP A 6 19.10 -10.26 6.66
N ARG A 7 19.03 -9.73 5.42
CA ARG A 7 19.99 -8.74 4.93
C ARG A 7 19.96 -7.43 5.71
N TYR A 8 18.79 -7.04 6.23
CA TYR A 8 18.61 -5.80 6.99
C TYR A 8 18.41 -6.03 8.47
N SER A 9 18.78 -7.21 8.99
CA SER A 9 18.75 -7.52 10.41
C SER A 9 19.54 -6.47 11.21
N ASN A 10 18.94 -5.94 12.26
CA ASN A 10 19.51 -4.89 13.09
C ASN A 10 18.97 -4.99 14.53
N ALA A 11 19.54 -4.24 15.47
CA ALA A 11 19.12 -4.23 16.87
C ALA A 11 17.84 -3.41 17.15
N SER A 12 17.23 -2.82 16.13
CA SER A 12 16.01 -2.05 16.24
C SER A 12 14.77 -2.98 16.28
N PRO A 13 13.64 -2.58 16.89
CA PRO A 13 12.38 -3.30 16.80
C PRO A 13 11.77 -3.31 15.39
N TYR A 14 12.33 -2.53 14.47
CA TYR A 14 11.86 -2.42 13.09
C TYR A 14 12.62 -3.39 12.16
N ILE A 15 11.92 -3.99 11.20
CA ILE A 15 12.52 -4.90 10.20
C ILE A 15 13.56 -4.17 9.36
N LEU A 16 13.27 -2.94 8.94
CA LEU A 16 14.18 -2.12 8.15
C LEU A 16 14.77 -0.99 9.01
N PRO A 17 16.06 -0.64 8.83
CA PRO A 17 16.74 0.32 9.70
C PRO A 17 16.39 1.79 9.41
N VAL A 18 15.25 2.07 8.79
CA VAL A 18 14.82 3.42 8.38
C VAL A 18 14.61 4.34 9.58
N LEU A 19 14.08 3.79 10.69
CA LEU A 19 13.80 4.52 11.93
C LEU A 19 14.77 4.14 13.07
N ALA A 20 15.84 3.42 12.79
CA ALA A 20 16.73 2.86 13.82
C ALA A 20 17.41 3.91 14.71
N LYS A 21 17.59 5.13 14.20
CA LYS A 21 18.25 6.24 14.93
C LYS A 21 17.27 7.19 15.60
N ASP A 22 16.11 7.38 15.03
CA ASP A 22 15.07 8.29 15.52
C ASP A 22 13.72 7.75 15.06
N ASP A 23 12.90 7.29 15.99
CA ASP A 23 11.56 6.76 15.79
C ASP A 23 10.44 7.79 16.07
N SER A 24 10.80 9.07 16.16
CA SER A 24 9.83 10.14 16.29
C SER A 24 8.84 10.17 15.14
N TYR A 25 7.61 10.63 15.40
CA TYR A 25 6.56 10.75 14.38
C TYR A 25 6.98 11.66 13.22
N ASP A 26 7.72 12.72 13.50
CA ASP A 26 8.19 13.65 12.47
C ASP A 26 9.21 13.01 11.55
N ASN A 27 10.18 12.26 12.10
CA ASN A 27 11.11 11.49 11.29
C ASN A 27 10.39 10.41 10.47
N TYR A 28 9.45 9.67 11.07
CA TYR A 28 8.63 8.70 10.34
C TYR A 28 7.94 9.34 9.12
N ARG A 29 7.31 10.50 9.31
CA ARG A 29 6.64 11.26 8.23
C ARG A 29 7.61 11.70 7.14
N GLN A 30 8.80 12.14 7.53
CA GLN A 30 9.85 12.54 6.60
C GLN A 30 10.35 11.35 5.79
N GLN A 31 10.71 10.26 6.43
CA GLN A 31 11.17 9.04 5.77
C GLN A 31 10.13 8.48 4.81
N GLN A 32 8.85 8.46 5.20
CA GLN A 32 7.76 8.04 4.34
C GLN A 32 7.67 8.89 3.06
N ARG A 33 7.83 10.22 3.18
CA ARG A 33 7.84 11.11 2.01
C ARG A 33 9.02 10.83 1.08
N GLU A 34 10.22 10.67 1.64
CA GLU A 34 11.42 10.38 0.86
C GLU A 34 11.32 9.03 0.13
N LEU A 35 10.90 7.98 0.82
CA LEU A 35 10.69 6.67 0.21
C LEU A 35 9.63 6.71 -0.91
N ASN A 36 8.53 7.43 -0.72
CA ASN A 36 7.53 7.60 -1.78
C ASN A 36 8.09 8.33 -3.01
N LYS A 37 9.02 9.27 -2.85
CA LYS A 37 9.71 9.90 -4.00
C LYS A 37 10.51 8.88 -4.81
N PHE A 38 11.24 7.98 -4.12
CA PHE A 38 12.00 6.92 -4.79
C PHE A 38 11.08 5.92 -5.50
N ILE A 39 9.99 5.49 -4.86
CA ILE A 39 9.02 4.56 -5.44
C ILE A 39 8.37 5.17 -6.70
N ARG A 40 8.05 6.47 -6.69
CA ARG A 40 7.56 7.17 -7.89
C ARG A 40 8.57 7.17 -9.03
N LYS A 41 9.85 7.40 -8.75
CA LYS A 41 10.91 7.33 -9.77
C LYS A 41 10.99 5.92 -10.40
N ILE A 42 10.87 4.88 -9.59
CA ILE A 42 10.82 3.49 -10.09
C ILE A 42 9.61 3.31 -11.01
N GLY A 43 8.43 3.80 -10.62
CA GLY A 43 7.23 3.76 -11.46
C GLY A 43 7.44 4.40 -12.83
N VAL A 44 8.06 5.58 -12.87
CA VAL A 44 8.40 6.27 -14.12
C VAL A 44 9.37 5.45 -14.98
N LEU A 45 10.42 4.88 -14.38
CA LEU A 45 11.39 4.03 -15.09
C LEU A 45 10.77 2.77 -15.69
N LEU A 46 9.72 2.25 -15.06
CA LEU A 46 8.99 1.07 -15.51
C LEU A 46 7.80 1.41 -16.41
N ASN A 47 7.62 2.68 -16.79
CA ASN A 47 6.47 3.17 -17.58
C ASN A 47 5.10 2.82 -16.97
N ILE A 48 5.00 2.84 -15.63
CA ILE A 48 3.72 2.64 -14.93
C ILE A 48 2.98 3.98 -14.92
N PRO A 49 1.76 4.05 -15.51
CA PRO A 49 1.05 5.31 -15.71
C PRO A 49 0.59 5.97 -14.41
N GLU A 50 0.25 5.18 -13.39
CA GLU A 50 -0.15 5.70 -12.09
C GLU A 50 1.06 5.92 -11.16
N PRO A 51 1.08 7.04 -10.41
CA PRO A 51 2.17 7.31 -9.47
C PRO A 51 2.22 6.23 -8.36
N LEU A 52 3.29 5.46 -8.31
CA LEU A 52 3.47 4.46 -7.26
C LEU A 52 3.71 5.11 -5.90
N THR A 53 3.05 4.59 -4.86
CA THR A 53 3.21 4.97 -3.46
C THR A 53 3.00 3.75 -2.56
N PHE A 54 3.38 3.83 -1.29
CA PHE A 54 3.01 2.80 -0.30
C PHE A 54 1.50 2.61 -0.19
N TYR A 55 0.72 3.67 -0.40
CA TYR A 55 -0.72 3.60 -0.39
C TYR A 55 -1.25 2.77 -1.57
N VAL A 56 -0.73 2.99 -2.76
CA VAL A 56 -1.05 2.18 -3.95
C VAL A 56 -0.66 0.71 -3.73
N ALA A 57 0.52 0.44 -3.17
CA ALA A 57 0.94 -0.93 -2.85
C ALA A 57 -0.03 -1.61 -1.87
N ARG A 58 -0.46 -0.88 -0.82
CA ARG A 58 -1.45 -1.37 0.15
C ARG A 58 -2.80 -1.68 -0.49
N HIS A 59 -3.29 -0.80 -1.38
CA HIS A 59 -4.53 -1.03 -2.12
C HIS A 59 -4.43 -2.26 -3.02
N SER A 60 -3.34 -2.35 -3.79
CA SER A 60 -3.12 -3.48 -4.71
C SER A 60 -3.06 -4.80 -3.96
N TRP A 61 -2.38 -4.86 -2.81
CA TRP A 61 -2.34 -6.05 -1.99
C TRP A 61 -3.72 -6.46 -1.50
N ALA A 62 -4.50 -5.52 -0.96
CA ALA A 62 -5.82 -5.80 -0.41
C ALA A 62 -6.81 -6.26 -1.49
N THR A 63 -6.78 -5.62 -2.67
CA THR A 63 -7.60 -6.00 -3.82
C THR A 63 -7.22 -7.38 -4.33
N LEU A 64 -5.94 -7.64 -4.54
CA LEU A 64 -5.45 -8.93 -5.01
C LEU A 64 -5.78 -10.05 -4.01
N ALA A 65 -5.60 -9.83 -2.71
CA ALA A 65 -5.94 -10.80 -1.68
C ALA A 65 -7.43 -11.15 -1.71
N ARG A 66 -8.31 -10.16 -1.85
CA ARG A 66 -9.76 -10.37 -2.03
C ARG A 66 -10.05 -11.18 -3.29
N ASP A 67 -9.47 -10.78 -4.42
CA ASP A 67 -9.74 -11.40 -5.72
C ASP A 67 -9.22 -12.86 -5.79
N CYS A 68 -8.20 -13.17 -4.98
CA CYS A 68 -7.72 -14.54 -4.74
C CYS A 68 -8.58 -15.33 -3.73
N GLY A 69 -9.68 -14.77 -3.23
CA GLY A 69 -10.58 -15.44 -2.29
C GLY A 69 -10.06 -15.53 -0.86
N THR A 70 -9.07 -14.69 -0.49
CA THR A 70 -8.56 -14.65 0.90
C THR A 70 -9.67 -14.22 1.86
N PRO A 71 -9.88 -14.92 2.99
CA PRO A 71 -10.89 -14.54 3.98
C PRO A 71 -10.70 -13.11 4.48
N LEU A 72 -11.81 -12.40 4.68
CA LEU A 72 -11.80 -11.01 5.15
C LEU A 72 -11.06 -10.81 6.47
N THR A 73 -11.16 -11.78 7.38
CA THR A 73 -10.42 -11.83 8.65
C THR A 73 -8.92 -11.75 8.45
N VAL A 74 -8.40 -12.50 7.47
CA VAL A 74 -6.97 -12.54 7.13
C VAL A 74 -6.53 -11.23 6.49
N ILE A 75 -7.34 -10.68 5.58
CA ILE A 75 -7.07 -9.37 4.98
C ILE A 75 -7.06 -8.28 6.05
N SER A 76 -8.04 -8.31 6.97
CA SER A 76 -8.14 -7.35 8.07
C SER A 76 -6.90 -7.38 8.97
N ALA A 77 -6.46 -8.57 9.35
CA ALA A 77 -5.25 -8.76 10.14
C ALA A 77 -3.99 -8.28 9.40
N GLY A 78 -3.84 -8.64 8.12
CA GLY A 78 -2.71 -8.22 7.28
C GLY A 78 -2.65 -6.70 7.05
N MET A 79 -3.80 -6.03 7.07
CA MET A 79 -3.89 -4.58 7.00
C MET A 79 -3.73 -3.88 8.36
N GLY A 80 -3.66 -4.62 9.47
CA GLY A 80 -3.60 -4.04 10.81
C GLY A 80 -4.88 -3.32 11.22
N HIS A 81 -6.04 -3.69 10.67
CA HIS A 81 -7.31 -3.12 11.06
C HIS A 81 -7.82 -3.78 12.35
N THR A 82 -8.39 -2.98 13.25
CA THR A 82 -8.96 -3.45 14.51
C THR A 82 -10.32 -4.15 14.35
N SER A 83 -10.98 -4.00 13.19
CA SER A 83 -12.23 -4.66 12.89
C SER A 83 -12.38 -4.96 11.40
N GLU A 84 -13.06 -6.06 11.08
CA GLU A 84 -13.41 -6.44 9.70
C GLU A 84 -14.32 -5.42 9.02
N ARG A 85 -15.14 -4.72 9.80
CA ARG A 85 -16.01 -3.66 9.29
C ARG A 85 -15.19 -2.58 8.59
N THR A 86 -14.05 -2.18 9.17
CA THR A 86 -13.11 -1.21 8.58
C THR A 86 -12.58 -1.73 7.26
N THR A 87 -12.19 -3.00 7.19
CA THR A 87 -11.70 -3.63 5.97
C THR A 87 -12.79 -3.71 4.90
N ARG A 88 -14.02 -4.04 5.27
CA ARG A 88 -15.16 -4.10 4.35
C ARG A 88 -15.45 -2.74 3.71
N ILE A 89 -15.49 -1.68 4.51
CA ILE A 89 -15.68 -0.31 4.02
C ILE A 89 -14.54 0.10 3.10
N TYR A 90 -13.30 -0.21 3.49
CA TYR A 90 -12.11 0.08 2.70
C TYR A 90 -12.14 -0.58 1.32
N LEU A 91 -12.46 -1.88 1.26
CA LEU A 91 -12.55 -2.61 0.00
C LEU A 91 -13.69 -2.10 -0.88
N ALA A 92 -14.84 -1.77 -0.29
CA ALA A 92 -15.98 -1.19 -1.01
C ALA A 92 -15.62 0.18 -1.63
N GLN A 93 -14.83 1.01 -0.96
CA GLN A 93 -14.36 2.28 -1.53
C GLN A 93 -13.45 2.08 -2.74
N LEU A 94 -12.64 1.01 -2.75
CA LEU A 94 -11.81 0.67 -3.91
C LEU A 94 -12.66 0.29 -5.13
N ASP A 95 -13.76 -0.42 -4.92
CA ASP A 95 -14.68 -0.80 -6.00
C ASP A 95 -15.40 0.42 -6.60
N HIS A 96 -15.80 1.39 -5.78
CA HIS A 96 -16.39 2.65 -6.26
C HIS A 96 -15.44 3.39 -7.20
N ASN A 97 -14.16 3.45 -6.90
CA ASN A 97 -13.17 4.08 -7.78
C ASN A 97 -13.06 3.41 -9.15
N ILE A 98 -13.27 2.09 -9.22
CA ILE A 98 -13.29 1.34 -10.49
C ILE A 98 -14.54 1.70 -11.29
N ILE A 99 -15.69 1.76 -10.64
CA ILE A 99 -16.98 2.14 -11.25
C ILE A 99 -16.91 3.57 -11.77
N ASP A 100 -16.37 4.51 -10.99
CA ASP A 100 -16.24 5.91 -11.39
C ASP A 100 -15.32 6.07 -12.62
N LYS A 101 -14.21 5.33 -12.68
CA LYS A 101 -13.32 5.31 -13.84
C LYS A 101 -14.01 4.73 -15.08
N ALA A 102 -14.80 3.68 -14.91
CA ALA A 102 -15.58 3.08 -16.00
C ALA A 102 -16.66 4.06 -16.52
N ASN A 103 -17.39 4.70 -15.61
CA ASN A 103 -18.41 5.70 -15.96
C ASN A 103 -17.82 6.89 -16.72
N ARG A 104 -16.67 7.41 -16.30
CA ARG A 104 -15.99 8.50 -17.03
C ARG A 104 -15.65 8.09 -18.45
N LYS A 105 -15.10 6.89 -18.65
CA LYS A 105 -14.81 6.38 -20.00
C LYS A 105 -16.06 6.27 -20.89
N ILE A 106 -17.21 5.92 -20.31
CA ILE A 106 -18.47 5.84 -21.04
C ILE A 106 -18.98 7.24 -21.43
N ILE A 107 -18.85 8.21 -20.52
CA ILE A 107 -19.27 9.61 -20.77
C ILE A 107 -18.36 10.27 -21.82
N ASP A 108 -17.07 10.03 -21.78
CA ASP A 108 -16.09 10.61 -22.72
C ASP A 108 -16.18 10.01 -24.16
N LEU A 109 -16.95 8.93 -24.34
CA LEU A 109 -17.21 8.30 -25.64
C LEU A 109 -18.45 8.86 -26.36
N GLN A 110 -19.19 9.77 -25.74
CA GLN A 110 -20.35 10.47 -26.32
C GLN A 110 -19.96 11.87 -26.82
#